data_241684c3db2ebffa806d2d3558b24745
#
_entry.id   241684c3db2ebffa806d2d3558b24745
#
_cell.length_a   1.000
_cell.length_b   1.000
_cell.length_c   1.000
_cell.angle_alpha   90.00
_cell.angle_beta   90.00
_cell.angle_gamma   90.00
#
_symmetry.space_group_name_H-M   'P 1'
#
loop_
_entity.id
_entity.type
_entity.pdbx_description
1 polymer ?
#
loop_
_entity_poly.entity_id
_entity_poly.type
_entity_poly.pdbx_seq_one_letter_code
_entity_poly.pdbx_strand_id
1 'polypeptide(L)'
;MQKPYIIVVKGRNRNNVEHVFNGSFVYIAMQQASQNSYASQHDWLSSTLGQYLLTREQAIYNSVVGDIFGFNALQLGMLQLDALKNSRIPHLLHVGNSEGDAYCESDYLPFSESCIDLVCLPHVLEFSGNPHQTLREAERILVPEGHLILTGFNPMSAWGIKQLFTKDANFVQNENYPWHGHFFTLSRIKDWLALLGLEFVSGSMDCYEPPINDEKWLNRFAFMDKMGGKWWPMMGGLYFIVAKKRVVNMTLLKPNWKKSLIKSRLVVNSNPKSKPNQQ
;
A
#
# COMPACT_ATOMS: atom_id res chain seq x y z
N MET A 1 -19.60 18.15 -8.75
CA MET A 1 -20.61 17.09 -8.91
C MET A 1 -20.05 15.85 -8.23
N GLN A 2 -20.55 15.51 -7.05
CA GLN A 2 -20.16 14.28 -6.34
C GLN A 2 -20.78 13.09 -7.07
N LYS A 3 -19.93 12.13 -7.48
CA LYS A 3 -20.43 10.86 -8.04
C LYS A 3 -21.09 10.06 -6.91
N PRO A 4 -22.23 9.44 -7.13
CA PRO A 4 -22.85 8.59 -6.12
C PRO A 4 -21.99 7.33 -5.91
N TYR A 5 -21.60 7.09 -4.68
CA TYR A 5 -20.87 5.89 -4.27
C TYR A 5 -21.86 4.74 -4.15
N ILE A 6 -21.57 3.62 -4.79
CA ILE A 6 -22.33 2.39 -4.61
C ILE A 6 -21.45 1.43 -3.81
N ILE A 7 -21.77 1.28 -2.53
CA ILE A 7 -21.17 0.27 -1.67
C ILE A 7 -22.11 -0.94 -1.73
N VAL A 8 -21.64 -2.04 -2.30
CA VAL A 8 -22.35 -3.32 -2.23
C VAL A 8 -21.61 -4.19 -1.23
N VAL A 9 -22.07 -4.23 -0.01
CA VAL A 9 -21.60 -5.17 1.01
C VAL A 9 -22.32 -6.48 0.78
N LYS A 10 -21.59 -7.55 0.49
CA LYS A 10 -22.13 -8.89 0.31
C LYS A 10 -22.47 -9.48 1.68
N GLY A 11 -23.71 -9.30 2.13
CA GLY A 11 -24.21 -10.04 3.29
C GLY A 11 -24.18 -11.54 3.01
N ARG A 12 -23.91 -12.35 4.04
CA ARG A 12 -23.82 -13.82 4.00
C ARG A 12 -25.09 -14.55 3.48
N ASN A 13 -26.10 -13.80 3.04
CA ASN A 13 -27.36 -14.32 2.54
C ASN A 13 -27.57 -13.93 1.06
N ARG A 14 -27.59 -14.90 0.17
CA ARG A 14 -27.58 -14.77 -1.30
C ARG A 14 -28.83 -14.14 -1.93
N ASN A 15 -29.85 -13.70 -1.18
CA ASN A 15 -31.18 -13.41 -1.73
C ASN A 15 -31.69 -11.97 -1.57
N ASN A 16 -30.89 -11.01 -1.10
CA ASN A 16 -31.34 -9.62 -1.05
C ASN A 16 -30.28 -8.68 -1.64
N VAL A 17 -30.42 -8.41 -2.93
CA VAL A 17 -29.75 -7.29 -3.60
C VAL A 17 -30.83 -6.26 -3.90
N GLU A 18 -30.94 -5.22 -3.08
CA GLU A 18 -31.80 -4.06 -3.41
C GLU A 18 -31.06 -3.14 -4.39
N HIS A 19 -31.66 -2.99 -5.57
CA HIS A 19 -31.21 -2.12 -6.64
C HIS A 19 -31.64 -0.68 -6.39
N VAL A 20 -30.70 0.25 -6.27
CA VAL A 20 -30.99 1.68 -6.40
C VAL A 20 -30.52 2.14 -7.78
N PHE A 21 -31.48 2.44 -8.65
CA PHE A 21 -31.25 2.83 -10.04
C PHE A 21 -31.19 4.35 -10.21
N ASN A 22 -30.11 4.83 -10.85
CA ASN A 22 -30.17 5.84 -11.93
C ASN A 22 -28.79 5.95 -12.60
N GLY A 23 -28.65 5.39 -13.82
CA GLY A 23 -27.40 5.44 -14.59
C GLY A 23 -27.06 4.14 -15.32
N SER A 24 -28.06 3.39 -15.79
CA SER A 24 -27.97 1.98 -16.14
C SER A 24 -26.99 1.62 -17.28
N PHE A 25 -26.70 2.46 -18.24
CA PHE A 25 -25.85 2.09 -19.38
C PHE A 25 -24.35 2.21 -19.09
N VAL A 26 -23.93 3.23 -18.38
CA VAL A 26 -22.50 3.43 -18.03
C VAL A 26 -22.06 2.40 -16.99
N TYR A 27 -22.94 2.04 -16.06
CA TYR A 27 -22.68 1.07 -15.02
C TYR A 27 -22.51 -0.36 -15.58
N ILE A 28 -23.36 -0.77 -16.52
CA ILE A 28 -23.27 -2.08 -17.20
C ILE A 28 -21.98 -2.18 -18.02
N ALA A 29 -21.59 -1.14 -18.73
CA ALA A 29 -20.35 -1.11 -19.51
C ALA A 29 -19.10 -1.16 -18.61
N MET A 30 -19.11 -0.45 -17.47
CA MET A 30 -18.02 -0.51 -16.48
C MET A 30 -17.93 -1.88 -15.81
N GLN A 31 -19.06 -2.50 -15.47
CA GLN A 31 -19.05 -3.88 -14.93
C GLN A 31 -18.54 -4.89 -15.95
N GLN A 32 -18.91 -4.77 -17.21
CA GLN A 32 -18.41 -5.69 -18.24
C GLN A 32 -16.90 -5.51 -18.49
N ALA A 33 -16.41 -4.28 -18.52
CA ALA A 33 -14.97 -4.00 -18.66
C ALA A 33 -14.18 -4.54 -17.45
N SER A 34 -14.68 -4.36 -16.23
CA SER A 34 -14.04 -4.91 -15.05
C SER A 34 -14.08 -6.45 -15.03
N GLN A 35 -15.18 -7.08 -15.38
CA GLN A 35 -15.29 -8.53 -15.46
C GLN A 35 -14.35 -9.15 -16.50
N ASN A 36 -14.20 -8.51 -17.67
CA ASN A 36 -13.27 -8.96 -18.70
C ASN A 36 -11.80 -8.84 -18.24
N SER A 37 -11.45 -7.77 -17.55
CA SER A 37 -10.12 -7.59 -16.97
C SER A 37 -9.79 -8.64 -15.91
N TYR A 38 -10.78 -9.02 -15.09
CA TYR A 38 -10.63 -10.09 -14.09
C TYR A 38 -10.47 -11.47 -14.71
N ALA A 39 -11.27 -11.80 -15.71
CA ALA A 39 -11.12 -13.06 -16.43
C ALA A 39 -9.72 -13.18 -17.03
N SER A 40 -9.23 -12.12 -17.67
CA SER A 40 -7.88 -12.06 -18.22
C SER A 40 -6.80 -12.18 -17.13
N GLN A 41 -6.98 -11.56 -15.97
CA GLN A 41 -6.06 -11.70 -14.83
C GLN A 41 -6.05 -13.13 -14.30
N HIS A 42 -7.21 -13.71 -14.06
CA HIS A 42 -7.36 -15.07 -13.55
C HIS A 42 -6.73 -16.10 -14.49
N ASP A 43 -7.00 -15.99 -15.79
CA ASP A 43 -6.46 -16.89 -16.82
C ASP A 43 -4.93 -16.77 -16.89
N TRP A 44 -4.40 -15.53 -16.83
CA TRP A 44 -2.95 -15.34 -16.83
C TRP A 44 -2.29 -15.89 -15.57
N LEU A 45 -2.87 -15.65 -14.39
CA LEU A 45 -2.35 -16.17 -13.12
C LEU A 45 -2.38 -17.71 -13.06
N SER A 46 -3.23 -18.34 -13.83
CA SER A 46 -3.26 -19.80 -13.99
C SER A 46 -2.14 -20.34 -14.90
N SER A 47 -1.46 -19.47 -15.67
CA SER A 47 -0.32 -19.87 -16.50
C SER A 47 0.93 -20.18 -15.66
N THR A 48 1.91 -20.85 -16.28
CA THR A 48 3.20 -21.19 -15.64
C THR A 48 3.89 -19.93 -15.09
N LEU A 49 3.91 -18.87 -15.87
CA LEU A 49 4.51 -17.59 -15.47
C LEU A 49 3.73 -16.91 -14.34
N GLY A 50 2.39 -16.97 -14.37
CA GLY A 50 1.54 -16.44 -13.31
C GLY A 50 1.70 -17.20 -12.00
N GLN A 51 1.80 -18.53 -12.04
CA GLN A 51 2.04 -19.36 -10.86
C GLN A 51 3.44 -19.10 -10.26
N TYR A 52 4.44 -18.90 -11.10
CA TYR A 52 5.76 -18.47 -10.65
C TYR A 52 5.66 -17.15 -9.88
N LEU A 53 5.00 -16.12 -10.44
CA LEU A 53 4.80 -14.83 -9.79
C LEU A 53 4.08 -14.98 -8.43
N LEU A 54 2.92 -15.66 -8.42
CA LEU A 54 2.13 -15.88 -7.19
C LEU A 54 2.94 -16.57 -6.10
N THR A 55 3.73 -17.59 -6.46
CA THR A 55 4.56 -18.32 -5.49
C THR A 55 5.61 -17.43 -4.87
N ARG A 56 6.26 -16.58 -5.66
CA ARG A 56 7.29 -15.65 -5.19
C ARG A 56 6.69 -14.55 -4.31
N GLU A 57 5.61 -13.92 -4.77
CA GLU A 57 4.93 -12.89 -4.00
C GLU A 57 4.37 -13.42 -2.67
N GLN A 58 3.71 -14.58 -2.70
CA GLN A 58 3.18 -15.20 -1.49
C GLN A 58 4.28 -15.45 -0.46
N ALA A 59 5.46 -15.90 -0.90
CA ALA A 59 6.59 -16.10 0.00
C ALA A 59 7.06 -14.79 0.66
N ILE A 60 7.09 -13.69 -0.10
CA ILE A 60 7.49 -12.38 0.41
C ILE A 60 6.44 -11.85 1.40
N TYR A 61 5.16 -11.86 1.03
CA TYR A 61 4.07 -11.43 1.92
C TYR A 61 4.09 -12.23 3.23
N ASN A 62 4.21 -13.56 3.15
CA ASN A 62 4.26 -14.44 4.31
C ASN A 62 5.43 -14.13 5.26
N SER A 63 6.54 -13.64 4.73
CA SER A 63 7.72 -13.30 5.54
C SER A 63 7.59 -11.96 6.27
N VAL A 64 6.75 -11.06 5.79
CA VAL A 64 6.65 -9.68 6.31
C VAL A 64 5.39 -9.47 7.15
N VAL A 65 4.25 -9.99 6.68
CA VAL A 65 2.94 -9.72 7.28
C VAL A 65 2.82 -10.29 8.69
N GLY A 66 3.52 -11.40 8.98
CA GLY A 66 3.51 -12.04 10.30
C GLY A 66 4.12 -11.22 11.42
N ASP A 67 4.93 -10.20 11.10
CA ASP A 67 5.58 -9.32 12.09
C ASP A 67 4.80 -8.02 12.32
N ILE A 68 3.68 -7.82 11.61
CA ILE A 68 2.83 -6.65 11.76
C ILE A 68 1.66 -7.00 12.66
N PHE A 69 1.45 -6.15 13.68
CA PHE A 69 0.40 -6.32 14.68
C PHE A 69 -0.64 -5.22 14.53
N GLY A 70 -1.87 -5.53 14.90
CA GLY A 70 -3.00 -4.62 14.86
C GLY A 70 -4.31 -5.35 15.09
N PHE A 71 -5.42 -4.70 14.78
CA PHE A 71 -6.77 -5.25 14.92
C PHE A 71 -7.43 -5.50 13.56
N ASN A 72 -7.16 -4.65 12.58
CA ASN A 72 -7.81 -4.68 11.27
C ASN A 72 -6.77 -4.67 10.15
N ALA A 73 -6.85 -5.62 9.24
CA ALA A 73 -6.03 -5.66 8.03
C ALA A 73 -6.91 -5.70 6.78
N LEU A 74 -6.49 -5.00 5.75
CA LEU A 74 -7.18 -4.89 4.47
C LEU A 74 -6.26 -5.33 3.34
N GLN A 75 -6.72 -6.25 2.51
CA GLN A 75 -6.16 -6.50 1.19
C GLN A 75 -7.08 -5.92 0.12
N LEU A 76 -6.53 -5.12 -0.76
CA LEU A 76 -7.23 -4.54 -1.91
C LEU A 76 -6.69 -5.11 -3.21
N GLY A 77 -7.57 -5.66 -4.03
CA GLY A 77 -7.23 -6.25 -5.35
C GLY A 77 -6.56 -7.62 -5.27
N MET A 78 -6.31 -8.23 -6.42
CA MET A 78 -5.60 -9.51 -6.65
C MET A 78 -5.85 -10.58 -5.58
N LEU A 79 -7.12 -10.99 -5.44
CA LEU A 79 -7.54 -11.93 -4.39
C LEU A 79 -7.05 -13.39 -4.60
N GLN A 80 -6.46 -13.70 -5.77
CA GLN A 80 -5.79 -14.97 -6.03
C GLN A 80 -4.49 -15.13 -5.21
N LEU A 81 -3.90 -14.00 -4.81
CA LEU A 81 -2.84 -13.93 -3.81
C LEU A 81 -3.48 -13.67 -2.45
N ASP A 82 -3.29 -14.54 -1.48
CA ASP A 82 -3.70 -14.28 -0.09
C ASP A 82 -2.57 -13.57 0.65
N ALA A 83 -2.50 -12.25 0.48
CA ALA A 83 -1.45 -11.43 1.09
C ALA A 83 -1.53 -11.39 2.62
N LEU A 84 -2.68 -11.70 3.19
CA LEU A 84 -2.92 -11.68 4.64
C LEU A 84 -2.84 -13.08 5.31
N LYS A 85 -2.52 -14.14 4.55
CA LYS A 85 -2.52 -15.53 4.99
C LYS A 85 -1.79 -15.77 6.33
N ASN A 86 -0.63 -15.18 6.50
CA ASN A 86 0.20 -15.35 7.70
C ASN A 86 0.05 -14.19 8.70
N SER A 87 -0.96 -13.33 8.52
CA SER A 87 -1.22 -12.23 9.44
C SER A 87 -1.66 -12.73 10.81
N ARG A 88 -1.19 -12.07 11.87
CA ARG A 88 -1.64 -12.27 13.24
C ARG A 88 -2.78 -11.32 13.63
N ILE A 89 -3.20 -10.48 12.70
CA ILE A 89 -4.30 -9.53 12.88
C ILE A 89 -5.63 -10.32 12.84
N PRO A 90 -6.54 -10.16 13.81
CA PRO A 90 -7.74 -10.98 13.91
C PRO A 90 -8.80 -10.67 12.85
N HIS A 91 -8.93 -9.41 12.42
CA HIS A 91 -9.92 -9.00 11.43
C HIS A 91 -9.24 -8.78 10.08
N LEU A 92 -9.48 -9.71 9.16
CA LEU A 92 -8.97 -9.69 7.80
C LEU A 92 -10.10 -9.35 6.83
N LEU A 93 -9.91 -8.33 6.01
CA LEU A 93 -10.86 -7.86 5.01
C LEU A 93 -10.24 -7.98 3.62
N HIS A 94 -10.95 -8.61 2.71
CA HIS A 94 -10.54 -8.76 1.32
C HIS A 94 -11.49 -7.96 0.43
N VAL A 95 -10.98 -6.97 -0.25
CA VAL A 95 -11.75 -6.08 -1.11
C VAL A 95 -11.27 -6.20 -2.54
N GLY A 96 -12.19 -6.49 -3.43
CA GLY A 96 -11.90 -6.67 -4.85
C GLY A 96 -13.04 -6.19 -5.72
N ASN A 97 -12.85 -6.26 -7.04
CA ASN A 97 -13.88 -5.81 -7.98
C ASN A 97 -14.89 -6.92 -8.37
N SER A 98 -14.62 -8.20 -8.07
CA SER A 98 -15.52 -9.31 -8.41
C SER A 98 -15.69 -10.33 -7.30
N GLU A 99 -14.71 -10.47 -6.43
CA GLU A 99 -14.66 -11.41 -5.33
C GLU A 99 -14.18 -10.69 -4.07
N GLY A 100 -14.46 -11.25 -2.89
CA GLY A 100 -14.07 -10.70 -1.60
C GLY A 100 -15.24 -10.40 -0.68
N ASP A 101 -14.93 -9.77 0.46
CA ASP A 101 -15.91 -9.41 1.50
C ASP A 101 -16.71 -8.16 1.11
N ALA A 102 -16.10 -7.29 0.30
CA ALA A 102 -16.73 -6.07 -0.21
C ALA A 102 -16.23 -5.70 -1.62
N TYR A 103 -17.05 -4.90 -2.31
CA TYR A 103 -16.75 -4.34 -3.63
C TYR A 103 -16.57 -2.85 -3.51
N CYS A 104 -15.43 -2.32 -3.98
CA CYS A 104 -15.25 -0.89 -4.11
C CYS A 104 -14.22 -0.57 -5.19
N GLU A 105 -14.26 0.66 -5.68
CA GLU A 105 -13.18 1.22 -6.49
C GLU A 105 -11.99 1.56 -5.57
N SER A 106 -10.77 1.32 -6.05
CA SER A 106 -9.55 1.59 -5.29
C SER A 106 -9.37 3.06 -4.92
N ASP A 107 -10.01 3.95 -5.69
CA ASP A 107 -9.94 5.40 -5.51
C ASP A 107 -10.84 5.93 -4.39
N TYR A 108 -11.78 5.09 -3.89
CA TYR A 108 -12.76 5.48 -2.87
C TYR A 108 -13.09 4.29 -1.97
N LEU A 109 -12.40 4.22 -0.85
CA LEU A 109 -12.58 3.12 0.10
C LEU A 109 -13.68 3.42 1.11
N PRO A 110 -14.64 2.50 1.34
CA PRO A 110 -15.79 2.70 2.23
C PRO A 110 -15.45 2.53 3.71
N PHE A 111 -14.25 2.94 4.11
CA PHE A 111 -13.76 2.85 5.47
C PHE A 111 -13.58 4.23 6.09
N SER A 112 -13.77 4.33 7.40
CA SER A 112 -13.51 5.54 8.15
C SER A 112 -12.02 5.89 8.15
N GLU A 113 -11.67 7.12 8.49
CA GLU A 113 -10.28 7.51 8.68
C GLU A 113 -9.67 6.77 9.87
N SER A 114 -8.39 6.42 9.76
CA SER A 114 -7.60 5.84 10.85
C SER A 114 -8.27 4.63 11.52
N CYS A 115 -8.71 3.65 10.73
CA CYS A 115 -9.39 2.46 11.23
C CYS A 115 -8.72 1.13 10.85
N ILE A 116 -7.69 1.15 9.97
CA ILE A 116 -6.99 -0.05 9.48
C ILE A 116 -5.51 0.02 9.89
N ASP A 117 -4.98 -1.06 10.44
CA ASP A 117 -3.59 -1.15 10.90
C ASP A 117 -2.64 -1.58 9.78
N LEU A 118 -3.11 -2.43 8.86
CA LEU A 118 -2.35 -2.94 7.73
C LEU A 118 -3.18 -2.87 6.45
N VAL A 119 -2.65 -2.22 5.43
CA VAL A 119 -3.20 -2.21 4.06
C VAL A 119 -2.22 -2.88 3.12
N CYS A 120 -2.70 -3.90 2.38
CA CYS A 120 -1.95 -4.59 1.34
C CYS A 120 -2.52 -4.25 -0.05
N LEU A 121 -1.69 -3.77 -0.95
CA LEU A 121 -2.02 -3.37 -2.32
C LEU A 121 -1.21 -4.20 -3.34
N PRO A 122 -1.53 -5.50 -3.54
CA PRO A 122 -0.86 -6.30 -4.56
C PRO A 122 -1.29 -5.85 -5.96
N HIS A 123 -0.38 -5.28 -6.73
CA HIS A 123 -0.57 -4.83 -8.12
C HIS A 123 -1.77 -3.90 -8.37
N VAL A 124 -2.22 -3.15 -7.36
CA VAL A 124 -3.40 -2.29 -7.50
C VAL A 124 -3.09 -1.03 -8.30
N LEU A 125 -1.90 -0.45 -8.08
CA LEU A 125 -1.57 0.86 -8.65
C LEU A 125 -1.43 0.84 -10.17
N GLU A 126 -0.96 -0.28 -10.73
CA GLU A 126 -0.77 -0.44 -12.18
C GLU A 126 -2.07 -0.45 -12.97
N PHE A 127 -3.16 -0.86 -12.31
CA PHE A 127 -4.48 -1.01 -12.92
C PHE A 127 -5.50 0.02 -12.41
N SER A 128 -5.10 0.87 -11.47
CA SER A 128 -5.94 1.98 -10.99
C SER A 128 -6.02 3.10 -12.03
N GLY A 129 -7.22 3.64 -12.23
CA GLY A 129 -7.42 4.84 -13.06
C GLY A 129 -6.77 6.09 -12.46
N ASN A 130 -6.61 6.13 -11.12
CA ASN A 130 -5.97 7.24 -10.42
C ASN A 130 -5.09 6.73 -9.25
N PRO A 131 -3.85 6.27 -9.53
CA PRO A 131 -2.96 5.69 -8.52
C PRO A 131 -2.66 6.63 -7.32
N HIS A 132 -2.61 7.94 -7.57
CA HIS A 132 -2.42 8.91 -6.49
C HIS A 132 -3.61 8.96 -5.52
N GLN A 133 -4.83 8.85 -6.04
CA GLN A 133 -6.02 8.83 -5.21
C GLN A 133 -6.12 7.52 -4.42
N THR A 134 -5.78 6.40 -5.05
CA THR A 134 -5.68 5.09 -4.38
C THR A 134 -4.72 5.14 -3.18
N LEU A 135 -3.52 5.72 -3.36
CA LEU A 135 -2.56 5.87 -2.26
C LEU A 135 -3.06 6.84 -1.18
N ARG A 136 -3.77 7.92 -1.56
CA ARG A 136 -4.35 8.86 -0.60
C ARG A 136 -5.45 8.22 0.23
N GLU A 137 -6.28 7.39 -0.39
CA GLU A 137 -7.30 6.63 0.33
C GLU A 137 -6.69 5.59 1.26
N ALA A 138 -5.65 4.87 0.82
CA ALA A 138 -4.91 3.95 1.68
C ALA A 138 -4.28 4.68 2.88
N GLU A 139 -3.68 5.86 2.67
CA GLU A 139 -3.15 6.69 3.77
C GLU A 139 -4.26 7.16 4.70
N ARG A 140 -5.41 7.62 4.19
CA ARG A 140 -6.54 8.11 4.98
C ARG A 140 -7.06 7.06 5.95
N ILE A 141 -7.24 5.83 5.49
CA ILE A 141 -7.80 4.74 6.32
C ILE A 141 -6.78 4.15 7.30
N LEU A 142 -5.47 4.30 7.05
CA LEU A 142 -4.43 3.81 7.94
C LEU A 142 -4.42 4.57 9.26
N VAL A 143 -4.32 3.82 10.36
CA VAL A 143 -4.06 4.38 11.70
C VAL A 143 -2.68 5.04 11.76
N PRO A 144 -2.44 5.98 12.67
CA PRO A 144 -1.08 6.40 13.02
C PRO A 144 -0.19 5.20 13.31
N GLU A 145 1.02 5.17 12.76
CA GLU A 145 1.97 4.05 12.84
C GLU A 145 1.50 2.76 12.12
N GLY A 146 0.40 2.79 11.37
CA GLY A 146 -0.08 1.70 10.52
C GLY A 146 0.84 1.44 9.32
N HIS A 147 0.76 0.26 8.76
CA HIS A 147 1.63 -0.20 7.69
C HIS A 147 0.90 -0.31 6.36
N LEU A 148 1.56 0.15 5.30
CA LEU A 148 1.17 -0.06 3.91
C LEU A 148 2.18 -1.01 3.27
N ILE A 149 1.70 -2.09 2.69
CA ILE A 149 2.50 -2.99 1.85
C ILE A 149 1.98 -2.89 0.43
N LEU A 150 2.87 -2.70 -0.52
CA LEU A 150 2.52 -2.69 -1.92
C LEU A 150 3.54 -3.46 -2.76
N THR A 151 3.03 -4.11 -3.79
CA THR A 151 3.84 -4.73 -4.83
C THR A 151 3.49 -4.16 -6.19
N GLY A 152 4.46 -4.19 -7.09
CA GLY A 152 4.26 -3.73 -8.44
C GLY A 152 5.38 -4.17 -9.37
N PHE A 153 5.08 -4.12 -10.68
CA PHE A 153 6.04 -4.47 -11.72
C PHE A 153 7.04 -3.34 -11.96
N ASN A 154 8.30 -3.73 -12.10
CA ASN A 154 9.39 -2.79 -12.34
C ASN A 154 9.58 -2.55 -13.84
N PRO A 155 9.39 -1.31 -14.35
CA PRO A 155 9.59 -0.99 -15.76
C PRO A 155 11.05 -1.11 -16.22
N MET A 156 12.03 -1.10 -15.28
CA MET A 156 13.46 -1.20 -15.57
C MET A 156 13.94 -2.66 -15.68
N SER A 157 13.05 -3.63 -15.62
CA SER A 157 13.34 -5.06 -15.68
C SER A 157 13.06 -5.68 -17.05
N ALA A 158 13.39 -6.97 -17.19
CA ALA A 158 13.00 -7.74 -18.37
C ALA A 158 11.46 -7.76 -18.57
N TRP A 159 10.70 -7.69 -17.48
CA TRP A 159 9.24 -7.58 -17.50
C TRP A 159 8.77 -6.25 -18.08
N GLY A 160 9.41 -5.13 -17.70
CA GLY A 160 9.12 -3.82 -18.25
C GLY A 160 9.48 -3.72 -19.74
N ILE A 161 10.60 -4.31 -20.14
CA ILE A 161 11.00 -4.37 -21.55
C ILE A 161 9.93 -5.11 -22.37
N LYS A 162 9.47 -6.27 -21.91
CA LYS A 162 8.39 -7.01 -22.58
C LYS A 162 7.11 -6.18 -22.68
N GLN A 163 6.74 -5.44 -21.65
CA GLN A 163 5.59 -4.54 -21.67
C GLN A 163 5.68 -3.51 -22.80
N LEU A 164 6.84 -2.86 -22.98
CA LEU A 164 7.06 -1.88 -24.04
C LEU A 164 6.82 -2.49 -25.43
N PHE A 165 7.38 -3.65 -25.70
CA PHE A 165 7.18 -4.34 -26.97
C PHE A 165 5.74 -4.80 -27.18
N THR A 166 5.01 -5.10 -26.12
CA THR A 166 3.61 -5.53 -26.22
C THR A 166 2.66 -4.36 -26.49
N LYS A 167 2.98 -3.17 -25.97
CA LYS A 167 2.18 -1.94 -26.20
C LYS A 167 2.32 -1.42 -27.63
N ASP A 168 3.51 -1.50 -28.23
CA ASP A 168 3.79 -0.98 -29.57
C ASP A 168 3.26 -1.90 -30.69
N ALA A 169 3.13 -3.19 -30.44
CA ALA A 169 2.49 -4.09 -31.36
C ALA A 169 0.98 -3.80 -31.33
N ASN A 170 0.39 -3.30 -32.43
CA ASN A 170 -1.03 -3.03 -32.64
C ASN A 170 -1.96 -4.27 -32.41
N PHE A 171 -1.65 -5.09 -31.46
CA PHE A 171 -2.40 -6.23 -30.96
C PHE A 171 -3.45 -5.80 -29.93
N VAL A 172 -4.20 -4.73 -30.28
CA VAL A 172 -5.15 -4.02 -29.43
C VAL A 172 -6.43 -4.82 -29.12
N GLN A 173 -6.52 -6.08 -29.44
CA GLN A 173 -7.76 -6.83 -29.19
C GLN A 173 -7.72 -7.85 -28.05
N ASN A 174 -6.56 -8.07 -27.40
CA ASN A 174 -6.53 -8.86 -26.18
C ASN A 174 -5.86 -8.03 -25.08
N GLU A 175 -6.66 -7.53 -24.16
CA GLU A 175 -6.21 -6.91 -22.89
C GLU A 175 -5.49 -7.96 -22.04
N ASN A 176 -4.29 -8.35 -22.46
CA ASN A 176 -3.53 -9.40 -21.78
C ASN A 176 -2.90 -8.83 -20.51
N TYR A 177 -3.45 -9.21 -19.38
CA TYR A 177 -2.81 -9.02 -18.09
C TYR A 177 -1.40 -9.66 -18.12
N PRO A 178 -0.36 -9.07 -17.49
CA PRO A 178 -0.33 -7.76 -16.82
C PRO A 178 0.11 -6.61 -17.74
N TRP A 179 0.33 -6.86 -19.04
CA TRP A 179 1.05 -5.99 -19.96
C TRP A 179 0.31 -4.70 -20.28
N HIS A 180 -1.01 -4.64 -20.09
CA HIS A 180 -1.80 -3.42 -20.28
C HIS A 180 -1.68 -2.45 -19.10
N GLY A 181 -1.22 -2.90 -17.92
CA GLY A 181 -1.03 -2.08 -16.74
C GLY A 181 0.00 -0.95 -16.92
N HIS A 182 -0.02 0.04 -16.04
CA HIS A 182 0.96 1.12 -15.99
C HIS A 182 2.06 0.78 -14.98
N PHE A 183 3.24 0.39 -15.43
CA PHE A 183 4.36 0.08 -14.54
C PHE A 183 5.01 1.37 -14.04
N PHE A 184 5.20 1.48 -12.73
CA PHE A 184 5.81 2.62 -12.09
C PHE A 184 7.20 2.26 -11.56
N THR A 185 8.15 3.21 -11.67
CA THR A 185 9.48 3.01 -11.07
C THR A 185 9.40 3.08 -9.56
N LEU A 186 10.28 2.32 -8.89
CA LEU A 186 10.38 2.30 -7.43
C LEU A 186 10.60 3.72 -6.85
N SER A 187 11.44 4.54 -7.51
CA SER A 187 11.70 5.92 -7.09
C SER A 187 10.42 6.76 -7.11
N ARG A 188 9.62 6.64 -8.17
CA ARG A 188 8.35 7.38 -8.29
C ARG A 188 7.35 7.01 -7.20
N ILE A 189 7.26 5.72 -6.88
CA ILE A 189 6.40 5.26 -5.78
C ILE A 189 6.90 5.80 -4.44
N LYS A 190 8.21 5.77 -4.18
CA LYS A 190 8.80 6.34 -2.95
C LYS A 190 8.52 7.83 -2.81
N ASP A 191 8.62 8.59 -3.91
CA ASP A 191 8.30 10.01 -3.91
C ASP A 191 6.83 10.26 -3.56
N TRP A 192 5.91 9.47 -4.13
CA TRP A 192 4.48 9.56 -3.82
C TRP A 192 4.16 9.23 -2.36
N LEU A 193 4.78 8.17 -1.83
CA LEU A 193 4.64 7.79 -0.42
C LEU A 193 5.14 8.91 0.51
N ALA A 194 6.30 9.49 0.21
CA ALA A 194 6.87 10.59 1.00
C ALA A 194 5.96 11.84 1.01
N LEU A 195 5.35 12.18 -0.13
CA LEU A 195 4.39 13.29 -0.24
C LEU A 195 3.13 13.08 0.61
N LEU A 196 2.76 11.83 0.87
CA LEU A 196 1.62 11.45 1.70
C LEU A 196 1.99 11.24 3.19
N GLY A 197 3.25 11.47 3.59
CA GLY A 197 3.70 11.24 4.96
C GLY A 197 3.88 9.75 5.30
N LEU A 198 3.97 8.90 4.28
CA LEU A 198 4.27 7.48 4.42
C LEU A 198 5.78 7.26 4.34
N GLU A 199 6.40 6.93 5.47
CA GLU A 199 7.83 6.66 5.55
C GLU A 199 8.14 5.28 4.96
N PHE A 200 9.10 5.22 4.03
CA PHE A 200 9.62 3.96 3.51
C PHE A 200 10.40 3.22 4.61
N VAL A 201 9.95 2.04 4.98
CA VAL A 201 10.59 1.20 6.02
C VAL A 201 11.56 0.20 5.40
N SER A 202 11.08 -0.56 4.44
CA SER A 202 11.88 -1.59 3.77
C SER A 202 11.36 -1.85 2.37
N GLY A 203 12.18 -2.48 1.56
CA GLY A 203 11.77 -2.92 0.24
C GLY A 203 12.74 -3.94 -0.33
N SER A 204 12.22 -4.81 -1.16
CA SER A 204 12.98 -5.82 -1.87
C SER A 204 12.58 -5.85 -3.34
N MET A 205 13.45 -6.41 -4.15
CA MET A 205 13.16 -6.77 -5.54
C MET A 205 13.20 -8.28 -5.68
N ASP A 206 12.33 -8.82 -6.51
CA ASP A 206 12.23 -10.25 -6.77
C ASP A 206 11.87 -10.50 -8.25
N CYS A 207 11.64 -11.78 -8.61
CA CYS A 207 11.28 -12.19 -9.96
C CYS A 207 12.29 -11.73 -11.02
N TYR A 208 13.54 -12.21 -10.85
CA TYR A 208 14.63 -11.89 -11.79
C TYR A 208 14.58 -12.71 -13.07
N GLU A 209 13.78 -13.76 -13.11
CA GLU A 209 13.61 -14.59 -14.29
C GLU A 209 12.92 -13.81 -15.43
N PRO A 210 13.34 -14.03 -16.68
CA PRO A 210 12.69 -13.40 -17.83
C PRO A 210 11.24 -13.88 -17.94
N PRO A 211 10.29 -12.99 -18.35
CA PRO A 211 8.87 -13.29 -18.39
C PRO A 211 8.49 -14.16 -19.60
N ILE A 212 8.97 -15.40 -19.59
CA ILE A 212 8.72 -16.43 -20.62
C ILE A 212 7.73 -17.44 -20.06
N ASN A 213 6.62 -17.65 -20.74
CA ASN A 213 5.59 -18.61 -20.29
C ASN A 213 5.93 -20.04 -20.78
N ASP A 214 7.06 -20.56 -20.32
CA ASP A 214 7.53 -21.92 -20.62
C ASP A 214 8.33 -22.44 -19.41
N GLU A 215 7.91 -23.58 -18.88
CA GLU A 215 8.49 -24.18 -17.68
C GLU A 215 9.98 -24.54 -17.85
N LYS A 216 10.39 -24.99 -19.05
CA LYS A 216 11.79 -25.33 -19.34
C LYS A 216 12.70 -24.12 -19.24
N TRP A 217 12.24 -22.97 -19.73
CA TRP A 217 12.98 -21.72 -19.66
C TRP A 217 13.03 -21.15 -18.25
N LEU A 218 11.91 -21.18 -17.52
CA LEU A 218 11.88 -20.76 -16.11
C LEU A 218 12.88 -21.59 -15.28
N ASN A 219 12.83 -22.92 -15.39
CA ASN A 219 13.79 -23.79 -14.70
C ASN A 219 15.24 -23.53 -15.10
N ARG A 220 15.50 -23.21 -16.37
CA ARG A 220 16.84 -22.88 -16.84
C ARG A 220 17.36 -21.57 -16.23
N PHE A 221 16.52 -20.57 -16.02
CA PHE A 221 16.87 -19.26 -15.47
C PHE A 221 16.67 -19.13 -13.96
N ALA A 222 16.24 -20.22 -13.27
CA ALA A 222 16.02 -20.22 -11.81
C ALA A 222 17.25 -19.78 -10.98
N PHE A 223 18.46 -19.85 -11.55
CA PHE A 223 19.66 -19.32 -10.93
C PHE A 223 19.64 -17.79 -10.82
N MET A 224 18.90 -17.09 -11.70
CA MET A 224 18.82 -15.62 -11.70
C MET A 224 18.13 -15.12 -10.43
N ASP A 225 17.11 -15.80 -9.92
CA ASP A 225 16.48 -15.46 -8.65
C ASP A 225 17.43 -15.59 -7.46
N LYS A 226 18.30 -16.61 -7.48
CA LYS A 226 19.27 -16.81 -6.40
C LYS A 226 20.41 -15.79 -6.42
N MET A 227 20.77 -15.31 -7.58
CA MET A 227 21.91 -14.40 -7.77
C MET A 227 21.48 -12.94 -8.02
N GLY A 228 20.27 -12.72 -8.52
CA GLY A 228 19.77 -11.43 -8.97
C GLY A 228 19.81 -10.36 -7.89
N GLY A 229 19.35 -10.67 -6.70
CA GLY A 229 19.41 -9.74 -5.56
C GLY A 229 20.82 -9.29 -5.18
N LYS A 230 21.83 -10.10 -5.47
CA LYS A 230 23.25 -9.79 -5.20
C LYS A 230 23.93 -9.05 -6.35
N TRP A 231 23.63 -9.43 -7.60
CA TRP A 231 24.35 -8.93 -8.78
C TRP A 231 23.62 -7.79 -9.49
N TRP A 232 22.31 -7.84 -9.51
CA TRP A 232 21.44 -6.85 -10.19
C TRP A 232 20.28 -6.40 -9.31
N PRO A 233 20.53 -5.81 -8.12
CA PRO A 233 19.48 -5.56 -7.11
C PRO A 233 18.33 -4.69 -7.61
N MET A 234 18.54 -3.90 -8.68
CA MET A 234 17.52 -2.98 -9.22
C MET A 234 16.77 -3.53 -10.44
N MET A 235 17.11 -4.74 -10.93
CA MET A 235 16.55 -5.30 -12.16
C MET A 235 15.52 -6.41 -11.92
N GLY A 236 15.08 -6.64 -10.69
CA GLY A 236 13.98 -7.56 -10.39
C GLY A 236 12.71 -7.13 -11.11
N GLY A 237 11.93 -8.10 -11.60
CA GLY A 237 10.66 -7.87 -12.28
C GLY A 237 9.58 -7.28 -11.39
N LEU A 238 9.69 -7.58 -10.09
CA LEU A 238 8.77 -7.16 -9.05
C LEU A 238 9.50 -6.31 -8.01
N TYR A 239 8.89 -5.22 -7.55
CA TYR A 239 9.28 -4.56 -6.32
C TYR A 239 8.24 -4.79 -5.23
N PHE A 240 8.72 -4.94 -4.01
CA PHE A 240 7.94 -5.05 -2.78
C PHE A 240 8.33 -3.90 -1.86
N ILE A 241 7.37 -3.17 -1.34
CA ILE A 241 7.60 -2.00 -0.48
C ILE A 241 6.77 -2.13 0.78
N VAL A 242 7.41 -1.85 1.91
CA VAL A 242 6.75 -1.61 3.20
C VAL A 242 6.93 -0.15 3.55
N ALA A 243 5.82 0.54 3.75
CA ALA A 243 5.79 1.91 4.22
C ALA A 243 4.98 2.00 5.52
N LYS A 244 5.22 3.04 6.30
CA LYS A 244 4.58 3.26 7.60
C LYS A 244 4.04 4.68 7.69
N LYS A 245 2.82 4.85 8.15
CA LYS A 245 2.22 6.17 8.36
C LYS A 245 2.81 6.82 9.59
N ARG A 246 3.68 7.84 9.37
CA ARG A 246 4.26 8.62 10.46
C ARG A 246 3.41 9.85 10.75
N VAL A 247 2.88 9.89 11.95
CA VAL A 247 2.31 11.14 12.47
C VAL A 247 3.42 11.90 13.17
N VAL A 248 3.68 13.11 12.71
CA VAL A 248 4.62 14.01 13.39
C VAL A 248 4.01 14.38 14.75
N ASN A 249 4.36 13.61 15.77
CA ASN A 249 4.04 13.98 17.13
C ASN A 249 4.76 15.29 17.43
N MET A 250 4.02 16.29 17.88
CA MET A 250 4.62 17.52 18.41
C MET A 250 5.59 17.12 19.51
N THR A 251 6.88 17.19 19.22
CA THR A 251 7.91 17.07 20.25
C THR A 251 7.70 18.24 21.20
N LEU A 252 7.22 17.94 22.40
CA LEU A 252 7.19 18.92 23.49
C LEU A 252 8.61 19.45 23.67
N LEU A 253 8.86 20.66 23.16
CA LEU A 253 10.09 21.37 23.47
C LEU A 253 10.17 21.46 24.97
N LYS A 254 11.14 20.78 25.58
CA LYS A 254 11.41 20.92 27.03
C LYS A 254 11.53 22.42 27.30
N PRO A 255 10.70 23.00 28.19
CA PRO A 255 10.83 24.43 28.54
C PRO A 255 12.24 24.62 29.03
N ASN A 256 12.94 25.59 28.43
CA ASN A 256 14.28 25.94 28.83
C ASN A 256 14.14 26.79 30.11
N TRP A 257 13.97 26.13 31.22
CA TRP A 257 13.97 26.74 32.53
C TRP A 257 15.37 27.34 32.78
N LYS A 258 15.65 28.53 32.26
CA LYS A 258 16.76 29.30 32.74
C LYS A 258 16.48 29.54 34.23
N LYS A 259 17.22 28.88 35.12
CA LYS A 259 17.26 29.20 36.52
C LYS A 259 17.64 30.68 36.63
N SER A 260 16.66 31.55 36.79
CA SER A 260 16.95 32.93 37.20
C SER A 260 17.49 32.81 38.62
N LEU A 261 18.79 32.99 38.76
CA LEU A 261 19.41 33.19 40.06
C LEU A 261 18.87 34.53 40.57
N ILE A 262 17.76 34.49 41.33
CA ILE A 262 17.32 35.63 42.14
C ILE A 262 18.40 35.81 43.17
N LYS A 263 19.32 36.74 42.92
CA LYS A 263 20.20 37.30 43.96
C LYS A 263 19.30 38.04 44.94
N SER A 264 18.86 37.36 45.99
CA SER A 264 18.25 38.02 47.16
C SER A 264 19.31 38.93 47.78
N ARG A 265 19.20 40.24 47.56
CA ARG A 265 19.93 41.20 48.31
C ARG A 265 19.33 41.25 49.71
N LEU A 266 20.06 40.69 50.69
CA LEU A 266 19.76 40.86 52.10
C LEU A 266 19.92 42.37 52.40
N VAL A 267 18.80 43.05 52.58
CA VAL A 267 18.79 44.40 53.18
C VAL A 267 18.89 44.25 54.66
N VAL A 268 20.07 44.44 55.19
CA VAL A 268 20.27 44.53 56.66
C VAL A 268 19.73 45.90 57.11
N ASN A 269 18.59 45.86 57.83
CA ASN A 269 18.00 47.07 58.39
C ASN A 269 18.78 47.34 59.69
N SER A 270 19.70 48.38 59.64
CA SER A 270 20.39 48.83 60.80
C SER A 270 19.45 49.77 61.60
N ASN A 271 18.90 49.30 62.68
CA ASN A 271 18.17 50.15 63.64
C ASN A 271 19.09 51.18 64.27
N PRO A 272 18.80 52.50 64.26
CA PRO A 272 19.56 53.47 64.97
C PRO A 272 19.25 53.36 66.45
N LYS A 273 20.29 53.20 67.26
CA LYS A 273 20.23 53.24 68.73
C LYS A 273 19.69 54.60 69.18
N SER A 274 18.60 54.59 69.94
CA SER A 274 18.12 55.71 70.71
C SER A 274 19.13 56.05 71.83
N LYS A 275 19.55 57.35 71.86
CA LYS A 275 20.36 57.87 72.97
C LYS A 275 19.51 57.99 74.25
N PRO A 276 20.04 57.68 75.44
CA PRO A 276 19.35 57.97 76.69
C PRO A 276 19.50 59.44 77.03
N ASN A 277 18.39 60.14 77.36
CA ASN A 277 18.38 61.48 77.99
C ASN A 277 18.92 61.36 79.41
N GLN A 278 19.95 62.20 79.72
CA GLN A 278 20.32 62.53 81.08
C GLN A 278 19.51 63.75 81.50
N GLN A 279 18.85 63.56 82.60
CA GLN A 279 18.90 64.39 83.77
C GLN A 279 18.82 63.60 84.98
#